data_b3c154300c117a342e27f63915cae0cd
#
_entry.id   b3c154300c117a342e27f63915cae0cd
#
_cell.length_a   1.000
_cell.length_b   1.000
_cell.length_c   1.000
_cell.angle_alpha   90.00
_cell.angle_beta   90.00
_cell.angle_gamma   90.00
#
_symmetry.space_group_name_H-M   'P 1'
#
loop_
_entity.id
_entity.type
_entity.pdbx_description
1 polymer ?
#
loop_
_entity_poly.entity_id
_entity_poly.type
_entity_poly.pdbx_seq_one_letter_code
_entity_poly.pdbx_strand_id
1 'polypeptide(L)'
;MIYKTLLFDLDSTLWDFHSAENYALTKLLEQQGVEDVEAYIDVYVPMNRAMWRSLEKDEITREELVETRFAKLFDHFGFEKDGKELASDYEAILGTQGQTYEGAEALLQTLRDAGYDLYAATNGITTIQKGRLSNSPIAKYFKKVFISEEVGAQKPSEVFFERVADAIPDYDKDKAVIIGDSLTADIQGGINAGIDTIWMNLAAKENRTAIKPTVEVRSYAELLEFLV
;
A
#
# COMPACT_ATOMS: atom_id res chain seq x y z
N MET A 1 -20.33 -18.67 1.66
CA MET A 1 -19.31 -17.68 1.26
C MET A 1 -20.05 -16.43 0.78
N ILE A 2 -19.90 -15.33 1.49
CA ILE A 2 -20.57 -14.06 1.16
C ILE A 2 -19.85 -13.41 -0.03
N TYR A 3 -18.51 -13.38 0.00
CA TYR A 3 -17.67 -12.83 -1.05
C TYR A 3 -17.06 -13.91 -1.95
N LYS A 4 -16.66 -13.52 -3.14
CA LYS A 4 -15.90 -14.33 -4.10
C LYS A 4 -14.56 -13.68 -4.42
N THR A 5 -14.56 -12.36 -4.62
CA THR A 5 -13.42 -11.55 -5.02
C THR A 5 -12.89 -10.77 -3.81
N LEU A 6 -11.65 -11.04 -3.41
CA LEU A 6 -10.95 -10.30 -2.37
C LEU A 6 -9.86 -9.45 -3.00
N LEU A 7 -10.00 -8.13 -2.85
CA LEU A 7 -8.99 -7.14 -3.26
C LEU A 7 -8.16 -6.77 -2.04
N PHE A 8 -6.90 -7.15 -1.99
CA PHE A 8 -6.00 -6.81 -0.88
C PHE A 8 -5.14 -5.61 -1.23
N ASP A 9 -5.10 -4.63 -0.36
CA ASP A 9 -3.95 -3.73 -0.33
C ASP A 9 -2.70 -4.50 0.11
N LEU A 10 -1.52 -3.95 -0.20
CA LEU A 10 -0.25 -4.60 0.09
C LEU A 10 0.48 -3.94 1.28
N ASP A 11 0.77 -2.64 1.18
CA ASP A 11 1.60 -1.92 2.13
C ASP A 11 0.89 -1.68 3.46
N SER A 12 1.48 -2.12 4.56
CA SER A 12 0.89 -2.07 5.90
C SER A 12 -0.36 -2.95 6.09
N THR A 13 -0.76 -3.70 5.05
CA THR A 13 -1.85 -4.69 5.09
C THR A 13 -1.30 -6.11 5.11
N LEU A 14 -0.47 -6.47 4.14
CA LEU A 14 0.19 -7.76 4.03
C LEU A 14 1.71 -7.65 4.14
N TRP A 15 2.29 -6.56 3.62
CA TRP A 15 3.70 -6.25 3.73
C TRP A 15 4.00 -5.39 4.95
N ASP A 16 5.08 -5.71 5.66
CA ASP A 16 5.66 -4.85 6.69
C ASP A 16 6.37 -3.66 6.02
N PHE A 17 5.56 -2.69 5.61
CA PHE A 17 6.06 -1.49 4.94
C PHE A 17 6.95 -0.66 5.86
N HIS A 18 6.63 -0.60 7.15
CA HIS A 18 7.42 0.19 8.10
C HIS A 18 8.88 -0.30 8.18
N SER A 19 9.07 -1.61 8.31
CA SER A 19 10.41 -2.20 8.33
C SER A 19 11.12 -2.04 6.98
N ALA A 20 10.39 -2.17 5.86
CA ALA A 20 10.94 -1.99 4.52
C ALA A 20 11.36 -0.53 4.26
N GLU A 21 10.51 0.44 4.60
CA GLU A 21 10.78 1.88 4.49
C GLU A 21 11.98 2.27 5.34
N ASN A 22 12.01 1.83 6.61
CA ASN A 22 13.11 2.13 7.52
C ASN A 22 14.44 1.59 6.99
N TYR A 23 14.47 0.34 6.53
CA TYR A 23 15.66 -0.26 5.93
C TYR A 23 16.14 0.55 4.71
N ALA A 24 15.24 0.86 3.80
CA ALA A 24 15.59 1.57 2.56
C ALA A 24 16.10 2.99 2.84
N LEU A 25 15.45 3.72 3.77
CA LEU A 25 15.87 5.04 4.20
C LEU A 25 17.25 5.00 4.87
N THR A 26 17.44 4.09 5.81
CA THR A 26 18.74 3.93 6.49
C THR A 26 19.84 3.71 5.47
N LYS A 27 19.66 2.80 4.51
CA LYS A 27 20.65 2.51 3.48
C LYS A 27 20.93 3.71 2.58
N LEU A 28 19.88 4.40 2.13
CA LEU A 28 20.06 5.61 1.32
C LEU A 28 20.84 6.68 2.08
N LEU A 29 20.45 6.98 3.32
CA LEU A 29 21.06 8.03 4.13
C LEU A 29 22.53 7.71 4.49
N GLU A 30 22.85 6.43 4.81
CA GLU A 30 24.22 5.96 4.98
C GLU A 30 25.08 6.19 3.72
N GLN A 31 24.53 5.87 2.53
CA GLN A 31 25.20 6.10 1.24
C GLN A 31 25.44 7.59 0.96
N GLN A 32 24.57 8.47 1.46
CA GLN A 32 24.71 9.91 1.35
C GLN A 32 25.65 10.52 2.43
N GLY A 33 26.22 9.71 3.31
CA GLY A 33 27.14 10.14 4.37
C GLY A 33 26.44 10.88 5.53
N VAL A 34 25.16 10.62 5.75
CA VAL A 34 24.40 11.21 6.87
C VAL A 34 24.85 10.54 8.18
N GLU A 35 25.27 11.32 9.16
CA GLU A 35 25.72 10.84 10.47
C GLU A 35 24.53 10.53 11.39
N ASP A 36 23.54 11.43 11.45
CA ASP A 36 22.33 11.28 12.27
C ASP A 36 21.15 10.81 11.42
N VAL A 37 21.17 9.52 11.07
CA VAL A 37 20.14 8.87 10.25
C VAL A 37 18.76 8.93 10.91
N GLU A 38 18.68 8.79 12.24
CA GLU A 38 17.41 8.79 12.98
C GLU A 38 16.71 10.15 12.87
N ALA A 39 17.43 11.26 12.99
CA ALA A 39 16.85 12.59 12.81
C ALA A 39 16.25 12.78 11.42
N TYR A 40 16.90 12.26 10.37
CA TYR A 40 16.38 12.34 9.00
C TYR A 40 15.12 11.48 8.81
N ILE A 41 15.08 10.28 9.40
CA ILE A 41 13.89 9.39 9.36
C ILE A 41 12.70 10.05 10.06
N ASP A 42 12.92 10.67 11.21
CA ASP A 42 11.88 11.37 11.98
C ASP A 42 11.24 12.53 11.21
N VAL A 43 12.02 13.20 10.35
CA VAL A 43 11.51 14.25 9.44
C VAL A 43 10.84 13.63 8.22
N TYR A 44 11.47 12.64 7.61
CA TYR A 44 10.99 12.06 6.34
C TYR A 44 9.63 11.37 6.48
N VAL A 45 9.44 10.51 7.47
CA VAL A 45 8.24 9.67 7.58
C VAL A 45 6.95 10.50 7.66
N PRO A 46 6.81 11.50 8.54
CA PRO A 46 5.61 12.32 8.57
C PRO A 46 5.45 13.19 7.32
N MET A 47 6.54 13.71 6.76
CA MET A 47 6.53 14.50 5.52
C MET A 47 6.06 13.66 4.34
N ASN A 48 6.65 12.48 4.12
CA ASN A 48 6.27 11.55 3.05
C ASN A 48 4.79 11.14 3.16
N ARG A 49 4.32 10.82 4.36
CA ARG A 49 2.89 10.52 4.59
C ARG A 49 1.97 11.70 4.24
N ALA A 50 2.38 12.92 4.55
CA ALA A 50 1.61 14.11 4.19
C ALA A 50 1.55 14.28 2.67
N MET A 51 2.66 14.07 1.95
CA MET A 51 2.71 14.16 0.49
C MET A 51 1.84 13.09 -0.17
N TRP A 52 1.83 11.85 0.32
CA TRP A 52 0.93 10.79 -0.16
C TRP A 52 -0.55 11.16 0.02
N ARG A 53 -0.91 11.79 1.16
CA ARG A 53 -2.30 12.29 1.38
C ARG A 53 -2.66 13.43 0.44
N SER A 54 -1.71 14.30 0.11
CA SER A 54 -1.93 15.37 -0.89
C SER A 54 -2.11 14.78 -2.30
N LEU A 55 -1.38 13.71 -2.62
CA LEU A 55 -1.56 12.98 -3.87
C LEU A 55 -2.95 12.30 -3.95
N GLU A 56 -3.44 11.68 -2.85
CA GLU A 56 -4.79 11.09 -2.78
C GLU A 56 -5.90 12.12 -3.04
N LYS A 57 -5.63 13.41 -2.78
CA LYS A 57 -6.56 14.53 -2.98
C LYS A 57 -6.34 15.27 -4.30
N ASP A 58 -5.43 14.78 -5.15
CA ASP A 58 -5.03 15.46 -6.39
C ASP A 58 -4.45 16.89 -6.18
N GLU A 59 -3.92 17.18 -4.97
CA GLU A 59 -3.27 18.46 -4.65
C GLU A 59 -1.85 18.55 -5.22
N ILE A 60 -1.19 17.41 -5.41
CA ILE A 60 0.11 17.27 -6.07
C ILE A 60 0.09 16.09 -7.05
N THR A 61 0.99 16.09 -8.00
CA THR A 61 1.18 14.95 -8.91
C THR A 61 2.08 13.88 -8.29
N ARG A 62 2.00 12.65 -8.82
CA ARG A 62 2.91 11.57 -8.43
C ARG A 62 4.37 11.91 -8.77
N GLU A 63 4.60 12.51 -9.93
CA GLU A 63 5.91 12.97 -10.36
C GLU A 63 6.48 13.96 -9.35
N GLU A 64 5.71 14.98 -8.97
CA GLU A 64 6.10 15.95 -7.95
C GLU A 64 6.45 15.28 -6.62
N LEU A 65 5.61 14.33 -6.14
CA LEU A 65 5.88 13.59 -4.91
C LEU A 65 7.24 12.87 -4.99
N VAL A 66 7.42 12.06 -6.05
CA VAL A 66 8.61 11.21 -6.21
C VAL A 66 9.87 12.06 -6.32
N GLU A 67 9.86 13.09 -7.17
CA GLU A 67 11.02 13.88 -7.49
C GLU A 67 11.42 14.89 -6.39
N THR A 68 10.50 15.28 -5.51
CA THR A 68 10.77 16.35 -4.55
C THR A 68 10.91 15.91 -3.10
N ARG A 69 10.40 14.73 -2.71
CA ARG A 69 10.38 14.30 -1.30
C ARG A 69 11.77 14.23 -0.67
N PHE A 70 12.77 13.74 -1.39
CA PHE A 70 14.14 13.66 -0.88
C PHE A 70 14.87 15.00 -0.93
N ALA A 71 14.65 15.82 -1.98
CA ALA A 71 15.18 17.17 -2.02
C ALA A 71 14.66 17.99 -0.81
N LYS A 72 13.36 17.93 -0.52
CA LYS A 72 12.75 18.58 0.65
C LYS A 72 13.31 18.06 1.98
N LEU A 73 13.60 16.76 2.08
CA LEU A 73 14.25 16.19 3.25
C LEU A 73 15.62 16.81 3.49
N PHE A 74 16.48 16.79 2.48
CA PHE A 74 17.85 17.33 2.60
C PHE A 74 17.87 18.85 2.79
N ASP A 75 16.96 19.59 2.11
CA ASP A 75 16.79 21.03 2.29
C ASP A 75 16.42 21.40 3.73
N HIS A 76 15.59 20.58 4.41
CA HIS A 76 15.28 20.76 5.82
C HIS A 76 16.54 20.78 6.72
N PHE A 77 17.58 20.04 6.35
CA PHE A 77 18.87 20.01 7.05
C PHE A 77 19.92 20.95 6.44
N GLY A 78 19.54 21.78 5.48
CA GLY A 78 20.42 22.78 4.86
C GLY A 78 21.32 22.23 3.77
N PHE A 79 21.00 21.08 3.18
CA PHE A 79 21.76 20.49 2.09
C PHE A 79 20.94 20.48 0.80
N GLU A 80 21.54 20.94 -0.30
CA GLU A 80 20.96 20.84 -1.63
C GLU A 80 21.31 19.48 -2.25
N LYS A 81 20.31 18.70 -2.67
CA LYS A 81 20.47 17.37 -3.29
C LYS A 81 19.52 17.19 -4.46
N ASP A 82 19.94 16.40 -5.44
CA ASP A 82 19.06 15.98 -6.54
C ASP A 82 18.01 14.96 -6.04
N GLY A 83 16.76 15.43 -5.95
CA GLY A 83 15.65 14.59 -5.47
C GLY A 83 15.33 13.41 -6.37
N LYS A 84 15.56 13.53 -7.70
CA LYS A 84 15.32 12.44 -8.66
C LYS A 84 16.34 11.33 -8.52
N GLU A 85 17.62 11.69 -8.38
CA GLU A 85 18.70 10.72 -8.16
C GLU A 85 18.44 9.93 -6.86
N LEU A 86 18.18 10.64 -5.77
CA LEU A 86 17.87 10.02 -4.48
C LEU A 86 16.60 9.15 -4.51
N ALA A 87 15.58 9.57 -5.26
CA ALA A 87 14.38 8.76 -5.45
C ALA A 87 14.69 7.46 -6.20
N SER A 88 15.51 7.51 -7.25
CA SER A 88 15.93 6.32 -8.00
C SER A 88 16.71 5.35 -7.12
N ASP A 89 17.65 5.84 -6.32
CA ASP A 89 18.41 5.00 -5.38
C ASP A 89 17.52 4.36 -4.31
N TYR A 90 16.62 5.17 -3.73
CA TYR A 90 15.64 4.67 -2.78
C TYR A 90 14.73 3.59 -3.37
N GLU A 91 14.21 3.79 -4.59
CA GLU A 91 13.37 2.82 -5.29
C GLU A 91 14.10 1.50 -5.53
N ALA A 92 15.37 1.56 -5.93
CA ALA A 92 16.20 0.38 -6.13
C ALA A 92 16.36 -0.42 -4.83
N ILE A 93 16.58 0.27 -3.69
CA ILE A 93 16.72 -0.39 -2.38
C ILE A 93 15.38 -0.94 -1.90
N LEU A 94 14.32 -0.11 -1.90
CA LEU A 94 12.99 -0.52 -1.42
C LEU A 94 12.41 -1.66 -2.26
N GLY A 95 12.66 -1.66 -3.56
CA GLY A 95 12.23 -2.73 -4.48
C GLY A 95 12.77 -4.12 -4.13
N THR A 96 13.83 -4.21 -3.33
CA THR A 96 14.34 -5.51 -2.85
C THR A 96 13.61 -6.03 -1.60
N GLN A 97 12.76 -5.21 -0.97
CA GLN A 97 12.16 -5.47 0.33
C GLN A 97 10.77 -6.12 0.21
N GLY A 98 10.72 -7.46 0.15
CA GLY A 98 9.49 -8.24 -0.01
C GLY A 98 8.94 -8.86 1.30
N GLN A 99 9.41 -8.41 2.46
CA GLN A 99 9.00 -8.97 3.75
C GLN A 99 7.53 -8.70 4.07
N THR A 100 6.88 -9.72 4.59
CA THR A 100 5.47 -9.67 4.99
C THR A 100 5.33 -9.62 6.51
N TYR A 101 4.17 -9.18 6.97
CA TYR A 101 3.79 -9.45 8.34
C TYR A 101 3.70 -10.95 8.61
N GLU A 102 3.99 -11.35 9.85
CA GLU A 102 3.85 -12.74 10.28
C GLU A 102 2.41 -13.24 10.06
N GLY A 103 2.28 -14.41 9.46
CA GLY A 103 0.99 -15.03 9.16
C GLY A 103 0.34 -14.59 7.84
N ALA A 104 0.83 -13.56 7.14
CA ALA A 104 0.24 -13.10 5.89
C ALA A 104 0.21 -14.17 4.78
N GLU A 105 1.27 -14.95 4.65
CA GLU A 105 1.32 -16.05 3.68
C GLU A 105 0.31 -17.15 4.04
N ALA A 106 0.22 -17.53 5.32
CA ALA A 106 -0.72 -18.54 5.79
C ALA A 106 -2.19 -18.09 5.61
N LEU A 107 -2.48 -16.80 5.84
CA LEU A 107 -3.77 -16.19 5.56
C LEU A 107 -4.17 -16.38 4.09
N LEU A 108 -3.31 -15.96 3.17
CA LEU A 108 -3.61 -16.03 1.73
C LEU A 108 -3.74 -17.48 1.25
N GLN A 109 -2.93 -18.40 1.78
CA GLN A 109 -3.06 -19.82 1.51
C GLN A 109 -4.44 -20.35 1.95
N THR A 110 -4.86 -20.04 3.18
CA THR A 110 -6.17 -20.47 3.71
C THR A 110 -7.32 -19.93 2.89
N LEU A 111 -7.29 -18.65 2.52
CA LEU A 111 -8.34 -18.03 1.71
C LEU A 111 -8.39 -18.61 0.30
N ARG A 112 -7.26 -18.87 -0.32
CA ARG A 112 -7.19 -19.53 -1.64
C ARG A 112 -7.77 -20.94 -1.56
N ASP A 113 -7.42 -21.70 -0.54
CA ASP A 113 -7.89 -23.09 -0.37
C ASP A 113 -9.39 -23.14 -0.03
N ALA A 114 -9.93 -22.09 0.61
CA ALA A 114 -11.36 -21.87 0.79
C ALA A 114 -12.10 -21.47 -0.50
N GLY A 115 -11.38 -21.22 -1.60
CA GLY A 115 -11.95 -20.97 -2.92
C GLY A 115 -12.19 -19.49 -3.25
N TYR A 116 -11.58 -18.56 -2.52
CA TYR A 116 -11.60 -17.13 -2.86
C TYR A 116 -10.68 -16.79 -4.03
N ASP A 117 -11.07 -15.82 -4.81
CA ASP A 117 -10.27 -15.22 -5.86
C ASP A 117 -9.51 -14.02 -5.29
N LEU A 118 -8.19 -14.16 -5.17
CA LEU A 118 -7.34 -13.16 -4.53
C LEU A 118 -6.71 -12.25 -5.57
N TYR A 119 -6.81 -10.95 -5.35
CA TYR A 119 -6.20 -9.89 -6.15
C TYR A 119 -5.50 -8.90 -5.23
N ALA A 120 -4.46 -8.25 -5.72
CA ALA A 120 -3.84 -7.13 -5.02
C ALA A 120 -4.18 -5.80 -5.70
N ALA A 121 -4.38 -4.74 -4.91
CA ALA A 121 -4.75 -3.41 -5.37
C ALA A 121 -3.93 -2.36 -4.58
N THR A 122 -2.90 -1.78 -5.20
CA THR A 122 -1.94 -0.91 -4.52
C THR A 122 -1.76 0.44 -5.21
N ASN A 123 -1.58 1.51 -4.40
CA ASN A 123 -1.21 2.85 -4.87
C ASN A 123 0.31 3.05 -5.02
N GLY A 124 1.10 2.01 -4.75
CA GLY A 124 2.56 2.11 -4.82
C GLY A 124 3.12 2.39 -6.22
N ILE A 125 4.40 2.69 -6.27
CA ILE A 125 5.16 2.94 -7.50
C ILE A 125 5.45 1.60 -8.18
N THR A 126 5.26 1.53 -9.49
CA THR A 126 5.32 0.28 -10.28
C THR A 126 6.65 -0.45 -10.15
N THR A 127 7.76 0.27 -10.26
CA THR A 127 9.12 -0.29 -10.15
C THR A 127 9.35 -0.93 -8.77
N ILE A 128 8.95 -0.22 -7.72
CA ILE A 128 9.04 -0.69 -6.33
C ILE A 128 8.15 -1.92 -6.12
N GLN A 129 6.86 -1.84 -6.49
CA GLN A 129 5.91 -2.92 -6.21
C GLN A 129 6.26 -4.21 -6.97
N LYS A 130 6.70 -4.10 -8.22
CA LYS A 130 7.18 -5.27 -9.00
C LYS A 130 8.44 -5.88 -8.40
N GLY A 131 9.38 -5.04 -7.99
CA GLY A 131 10.59 -5.51 -7.31
C GLY A 131 10.26 -6.24 -6.01
N ARG A 132 9.42 -5.65 -5.17
CA ARG A 132 8.98 -6.24 -3.89
C ARG A 132 8.20 -7.55 -4.09
N LEU A 133 7.32 -7.61 -5.09
CA LEU A 133 6.61 -8.84 -5.44
C LEU A 133 7.56 -9.97 -5.84
N SER A 134 8.61 -9.65 -6.61
CA SER A 134 9.62 -10.64 -7.01
C SER A 134 10.38 -11.24 -5.82
N ASN A 135 10.49 -10.49 -4.73
CA ASN A 135 11.18 -10.87 -3.49
C ASN A 135 10.21 -11.31 -2.37
N SER A 136 8.91 -11.43 -2.67
CA SER A 136 7.90 -11.73 -1.65
C SER A 136 7.27 -13.11 -1.83
N PRO A 137 7.08 -13.87 -0.76
CA PRO A 137 6.44 -15.19 -0.83
C PRO A 137 4.96 -15.13 -1.21
N ILE A 138 4.32 -13.96 -1.11
CA ILE A 138 2.87 -13.83 -1.29
C ILE A 138 2.44 -13.58 -2.74
N ALA A 139 3.35 -13.20 -3.64
CA ALA A 139 3.01 -12.88 -5.04
C ALA A 139 2.25 -14.02 -5.77
N LYS A 140 2.58 -15.27 -5.48
CA LYS A 140 2.00 -16.49 -6.07
C LYS A 140 0.53 -16.74 -5.73
N TYR A 141 -0.03 -16.00 -4.76
CA TYR A 141 -1.42 -16.18 -4.32
C TYR A 141 -2.39 -15.32 -5.12
N PHE A 142 -1.92 -14.24 -5.74
CA PHE A 142 -2.77 -13.31 -6.46
C PHE A 142 -2.97 -13.75 -7.92
N LYS A 143 -4.23 -13.79 -8.35
CA LYS A 143 -4.56 -13.97 -9.78
C LYS A 143 -4.06 -12.81 -10.64
N LYS A 144 -4.11 -11.60 -10.08
CA LYS A 144 -3.58 -10.37 -10.69
C LYS A 144 -3.26 -9.34 -9.63
N VAL A 145 -2.27 -8.50 -9.91
CA VAL A 145 -1.92 -7.32 -9.11
C VAL A 145 -2.27 -6.08 -9.90
N PHE A 146 -3.02 -5.17 -9.29
CA PHE A 146 -3.40 -3.89 -9.85
C PHE A 146 -2.56 -2.79 -9.19
N ILE A 147 -1.64 -2.23 -9.94
CA ILE A 147 -0.80 -1.12 -9.51
C ILE A 147 -1.37 0.16 -10.12
N SER A 148 -1.62 1.18 -9.31
CA SER A 148 -2.33 2.39 -9.72
C SER A 148 -1.75 3.08 -10.96
N GLU A 149 -0.42 3.09 -11.13
CA GLU A 149 0.21 3.65 -12.34
C GLU A 149 -0.13 2.86 -13.60
N GLU A 150 -0.16 1.52 -13.52
CA GLU A 150 -0.54 0.68 -14.66
C GLU A 150 -2.04 0.73 -14.94
N VAL A 151 -2.84 0.87 -13.89
CA VAL A 151 -4.28 1.09 -14.00
C VAL A 151 -4.60 2.47 -14.59
N GLY A 152 -3.71 3.45 -14.38
CA GLY A 152 -3.90 4.85 -14.81
C GLY A 152 -4.92 5.62 -13.95
N ALA A 153 -5.17 5.15 -12.73
CA ALA A 153 -5.96 5.78 -11.70
C ALA A 153 -5.53 5.21 -10.34
N GLN A 154 -5.82 5.91 -9.24
CA GLN A 154 -5.43 5.47 -7.90
C GLN A 154 -6.62 5.41 -6.94
N LYS A 155 -6.54 4.60 -5.89
CA LYS A 155 -7.48 4.63 -4.78
C LYS A 155 -7.40 6.00 -4.09
N PRO A 156 -8.51 6.66 -3.69
CA PRO A 156 -9.89 6.15 -3.62
C PRO A 156 -10.77 6.45 -4.85
N SER A 157 -10.21 6.76 -6.02
CA SER A 157 -10.98 7.08 -7.23
C SER A 157 -11.87 5.92 -7.68
N GLU A 158 -13.13 6.19 -8.00
CA GLU A 158 -14.05 5.21 -8.62
C GLU A 158 -13.46 4.63 -9.91
N VAL A 159 -12.78 5.44 -10.71
CA VAL A 159 -12.14 5.03 -11.97
C VAL A 159 -11.12 3.90 -11.74
N PHE A 160 -10.41 3.90 -10.61
CA PHE A 160 -9.51 2.80 -10.27
C PHE A 160 -10.28 1.48 -10.14
N PHE A 161 -11.36 1.49 -9.36
CA PHE A 161 -12.17 0.29 -9.11
C PHE A 161 -12.96 -0.17 -10.34
N GLU A 162 -13.45 0.75 -11.18
CA GLU A 162 -14.07 0.42 -12.46
C GLU A 162 -13.09 -0.36 -13.36
N ARG A 163 -11.86 0.14 -13.53
CA ARG A 163 -10.83 -0.52 -14.34
C ARG A 163 -10.38 -1.86 -13.75
N VAL A 164 -10.37 -1.97 -12.42
CA VAL A 164 -10.10 -3.24 -11.73
C VAL A 164 -11.22 -4.23 -12.00
N ALA A 165 -12.48 -3.81 -11.88
CA ALA A 165 -13.66 -4.63 -12.16
C ALA A 165 -13.68 -5.14 -13.61
N ASP A 166 -13.44 -4.26 -14.59
CA ASP A 166 -13.38 -4.60 -16.01
C ASP A 166 -12.28 -5.63 -16.34
N ALA A 167 -11.23 -5.67 -15.52
CA ALA A 167 -10.09 -6.56 -15.74
C ALA A 167 -10.20 -7.91 -14.99
N ILE A 168 -11.26 -8.12 -14.20
CA ILE A 168 -11.53 -9.36 -13.45
C ILE A 168 -12.63 -10.13 -14.16
N PRO A 169 -12.37 -11.36 -14.64
CA PRO A 169 -13.41 -12.20 -15.25
C PRO A 169 -14.56 -12.48 -14.27
N ASP A 170 -15.79 -12.41 -14.77
CA ASP A 170 -17.02 -12.68 -13.99
C ASP A 170 -17.12 -11.86 -12.68
N TYR A 171 -16.63 -10.62 -12.72
CA TYR A 171 -16.69 -9.73 -11.56
C TYR A 171 -18.12 -9.45 -11.15
N ASP A 172 -18.39 -9.69 -9.87
CA ASP A 172 -19.67 -9.40 -9.22
C ASP A 172 -19.39 -8.46 -8.03
N LYS A 173 -19.82 -7.21 -8.16
CA LYS A 173 -19.53 -6.20 -7.12
C LYS A 173 -20.18 -6.56 -5.78
N ASP A 174 -21.34 -7.24 -5.79
CA ASP A 174 -22.04 -7.65 -4.56
C ASP A 174 -21.33 -8.81 -3.87
N LYS A 175 -20.32 -9.41 -4.52
CA LYS A 175 -19.44 -10.46 -3.98
C LYS A 175 -17.97 -10.04 -3.93
N ALA A 176 -17.71 -8.74 -4.02
CA ALA A 176 -16.37 -8.18 -3.93
C ALA A 176 -16.19 -7.42 -2.62
N VAL A 177 -14.97 -7.47 -2.08
CA VAL A 177 -14.58 -6.71 -0.89
C VAL A 177 -13.14 -6.22 -1.03
N ILE A 178 -12.89 -4.97 -0.64
CA ILE A 178 -11.54 -4.43 -0.48
C ILE A 178 -11.10 -4.56 0.98
N ILE A 179 -9.87 -5.04 1.18
CA ILE A 179 -9.24 -5.26 2.48
C ILE A 179 -7.96 -4.44 2.51
N GLY A 180 -7.87 -3.45 3.41
CA GLY A 180 -6.70 -2.59 3.49
C GLY A 180 -6.62 -1.79 4.79
N ASP A 181 -5.47 -1.17 5.04
CA ASP A 181 -5.20 -0.42 6.27
C ASP A 181 -5.56 1.07 6.18
N SER A 182 -5.73 1.60 4.97
CA SER A 182 -5.98 3.02 4.74
C SER A 182 -7.47 3.34 4.70
N LEU A 183 -7.94 4.11 5.71
CA LEU A 183 -9.32 4.62 5.69
C LEU A 183 -9.59 5.52 4.48
N THR A 184 -8.61 6.32 4.05
CA THR A 184 -8.79 7.30 2.97
C THR A 184 -8.64 6.70 1.57
N ALA A 185 -7.74 5.73 1.38
CA ALA A 185 -7.52 5.10 0.09
C ALA A 185 -8.40 3.85 -0.09
N ASP A 186 -8.29 2.86 0.82
CA ASP A 186 -8.94 1.56 0.64
C ASP A 186 -10.43 1.62 1.00
N ILE A 187 -10.72 2.10 2.21
CA ILE A 187 -12.09 2.06 2.74
C ILE A 187 -12.96 3.08 2.01
N GLN A 188 -12.50 4.32 1.90
CA GLN A 188 -13.24 5.33 1.13
C GLN A 188 -13.37 4.92 -0.34
N GLY A 189 -12.31 4.32 -0.91
CA GLY A 189 -12.34 3.84 -2.29
C GLY A 189 -13.37 2.73 -2.51
N GLY A 190 -13.44 1.74 -1.62
CA GLY A 190 -14.46 0.70 -1.67
C GLY A 190 -15.88 1.25 -1.51
N ILE A 191 -16.08 2.22 -0.59
CA ILE A 191 -17.35 2.93 -0.43
C ILE A 191 -17.74 3.65 -1.72
N ASN A 192 -16.81 4.39 -2.34
CA ASN A 192 -17.05 5.10 -3.60
C ASN A 192 -17.44 4.12 -4.73
N ALA A 193 -16.79 2.97 -4.79
CA ALA A 193 -17.06 1.91 -5.76
C ALA A 193 -18.33 1.10 -5.45
N GLY A 194 -18.92 1.27 -4.27
CA GLY A 194 -20.11 0.54 -3.83
C GLY A 194 -19.85 -0.94 -3.56
N ILE A 195 -18.63 -1.29 -3.12
CA ILE A 195 -18.27 -2.63 -2.63
C ILE A 195 -18.06 -2.61 -1.11
N ASP A 196 -18.16 -3.78 -0.49
CA ASP A 196 -17.87 -3.91 0.94
C ASP A 196 -16.40 -3.64 1.25
N THR A 197 -16.14 -3.23 2.49
CA THR A 197 -14.82 -2.80 2.94
C THR A 197 -14.44 -3.44 4.27
N ILE A 198 -13.24 -3.96 4.37
CA ILE A 198 -12.67 -4.48 5.61
C ILE A 198 -11.43 -3.64 5.97
N TRP A 199 -11.54 -2.89 7.06
CA TRP A 199 -10.41 -2.14 7.56
C TRP A 199 -9.48 -3.03 8.37
N MET A 200 -8.28 -3.31 7.81
CA MET A 200 -7.23 -4.07 8.47
C MET A 200 -6.46 -3.16 9.43
N ASN A 201 -6.93 -3.05 10.67
CA ASN A 201 -6.38 -2.15 11.69
C ASN A 201 -5.41 -2.88 12.64
N LEU A 202 -4.32 -3.44 12.09
CA LEU A 202 -3.31 -4.19 12.86
C LEU A 202 -2.67 -3.38 13.99
N ALA A 203 -2.59 -2.05 13.83
CA ALA A 203 -2.00 -1.14 14.81
C ALA A 203 -3.01 -0.61 15.85
N ALA A 204 -4.25 -1.10 15.84
CA ALA A 204 -5.34 -0.65 16.72
C ALA A 204 -5.51 0.89 16.78
N LYS A 205 -5.36 1.56 15.63
CA LYS A 205 -5.50 3.02 15.51
C LYS A 205 -6.96 3.44 15.78
N GLU A 206 -7.14 4.58 16.43
CA GLU A 206 -8.46 5.18 16.55
C GLU A 206 -8.92 5.76 15.20
N ASN A 207 -10.14 5.45 14.78
CA ASN A 207 -10.74 6.09 13.62
C ASN A 207 -11.22 7.50 13.98
N ARG A 208 -10.48 8.51 13.56
CA ARG A 208 -10.81 9.93 13.76
C ARG A 208 -11.48 10.56 12.55
N THR A 209 -11.95 9.74 11.61
CA THR A 209 -12.64 10.19 10.38
C THR A 209 -14.13 9.87 10.45
N ALA A 210 -14.88 10.39 9.48
CA ALA A 210 -16.28 10.00 9.28
C ALA A 210 -16.45 8.70 8.45
N ILE A 211 -15.34 8.14 7.93
CA ILE A 211 -15.33 6.97 7.07
C ILE A 211 -15.64 5.73 7.93
N LYS A 212 -16.65 4.97 7.53
CA LYS A 212 -17.07 3.77 8.24
C LYS A 212 -16.85 2.54 7.37
N PRO A 213 -15.93 1.64 7.75
CA PRO A 213 -15.80 0.36 7.07
C PRO A 213 -17.03 -0.51 7.29
N THR A 214 -17.28 -1.48 6.40
CA THR A 214 -18.27 -2.55 6.64
C THR A 214 -17.87 -3.36 7.88
N VAL A 215 -16.57 -3.68 8.00
CA VAL A 215 -15.99 -4.39 9.15
C VAL A 215 -14.61 -3.82 9.47
N GLU A 216 -14.27 -3.73 10.76
CA GLU A 216 -12.91 -3.54 11.25
C GLU A 216 -12.39 -4.86 11.82
N VAL A 217 -11.18 -5.25 11.44
CA VAL A 217 -10.44 -6.38 12.00
C VAL A 217 -9.04 -5.96 12.42
N ARG A 218 -8.54 -6.55 13.51
CA ARG A 218 -7.25 -6.18 14.11
C ARG A 218 -6.21 -7.28 14.01
N SER A 219 -6.57 -8.39 13.40
CA SER A 219 -5.65 -9.51 13.17
C SER A 219 -6.09 -10.33 11.95
N TYR A 220 -5.17 -11.12 11.42
CA TYR A 220 -5.50 -12.09 10.37
C TYR A 220 -6.43 -13.20 10.88
N ALA A 221 -6.39 -13.51 12.18
CA ALA A 221 -7.31 -14.47 12.79
C ALA A 221 -8.74 -13.94 12.74
N GLU A 222 -8.99 -12.69 13.15
CA GLU A 222 -10.30 -12.05 13.05
C GLU A 222 -10.80 -11.97 11.59
N LEU A 223 -9.89 -11.67 10.64
CA LEU A 223 -10.24 -11.67 9.22
C LEU A 223 -10.69 -13.05 8.73
N LEU A 224 -9.99 -14.11 9.11
CA LEU A 224 -10.37 -15.49 8.79
C LEU A 224 -11.71 -15.87 9.44
N GLU A 225 -11.91 -15.52 10.70
CA GLU A 225 -13.17 -15.78 11.42
C GLU A 225 -14.38 -15.13 10.74
N PHE A 226 -14.17 -13.95 10.14
CA PHE A 226 -15.21 -13.25 9.39
C PHE A 226 -15.46 -13.84 8.00
N LEU A 227 -14.42 -14.31 7.31
CA LEU A 227 -14.52 -14.77 5.92
C LEU A 227 -14.81 -16.26 5.76
N VAL A 228 -14.31 -17.10 6.66
CA VAL A 228 -14.36 -18.57 6.58
C VAL A 228 -15.26 -19.16 7.64
#